data_6bd270e2c3977eb4c4471311f656e847
#
_entry.id   6bd270e2c3977eb4c4471311f656e847
#
_cell.length_a   1.000
_cell.length_b   1.000
_cell.length_c   1.000
_cell.angle_alpha   90.00
_cell.angle_beta   90.00
_cell.angle_gamma   90.00
#
_symmetry.space_group_name_H-M   'P 1'
#
loop_
_entity.id
_entity.type
_entity.pdbx_description
1 polymer ?
#
loop_
_entity_poly.entity_id
_entity_poly.type
_entity_poly.pdbx_seq_one_letter_code
_entity_poly.pdbx_strand_id
1 'polypeptide(L)'
;MNYTSFKKVIVIGSWNVAEGVLRIVERKKKDYLYDILYIDNGDALYSPAGRFADKVGIAHIRETEHDNLTKFFSSITEKSLIISVGNYYLFPKEIVEKEHIVIINFHNAILPNYPGRNAATWAIYMGEKTTGITWHYVSSGIDDGAIINQEFCQIDGDEKAYQLVSDQMKISICGFEKCIDLVLLEKAKVTNQDIESSRKIYYSDEIPQNGLFSIHDNPDKIYRLLRSIDYGKASVFPPAKFIIDGKLREVIRYRICQEDAKANNVISLKFGNGKYLLIRYKNSEEESY
;
A
#
# COMPACT_ATOMS: atom_id res chain seq x y z
N MET A 1 11.49 -14.03 -30.49
CA MET A 1 12.13 -13.33 -29.36
C MET A 1 11.84 -11.85 -29.49
N ASN A 2 11.27 -11.27 -28.46
CA ASN A 2 11.14 -9.81 -28.39
C ASN A 2 12.48 -9.25 -27.90
N TYR A 3 12.86 -8.08 -28.38
CA TYR A 3 14.12 -7.45 -27.96
C TYR A 3 13.82 -6.31 -26.98
N THR A 4 14.38 -6.39 -25.77
CA THR A 4 14.39 -5.27 -24.81
C THR A 4 15.76 -4.62 -24.77
N SER A 5 15.81 -3.31 -24.52
CA SER A 5 17.07 -2.60 -24.28
C SER A 5 17.59 -2.78 -22.84
N PHE A 6 16.73 -3.20 -21.91
CA PHE A 6 17.13 -3.43 -20.52
C PHE A 6 18.01 -4.66 -20.40
N LYS A 7 19.16 -4.50 -19.75
CA LYS A 7 20.09 -5.59 -19.45
C LYS A 7 19.76 -6.24 -18.10
N LYS A 8 19.17 -5.45 -17.19
CA LYS A 8 18.80 -5.90 -15.86
C LYS A 8 17.38 -5.45 -15.49
N VAL A 9 16.63 -6.32 -14.86
CA VAL A 9 15.35 -6.02 -14.21
C VAL A 9 15.52 -6.26 -12.71
N ILE A 10 15.30 -5.21 -11.92
CA ILE A 10 15.46 -5.23 -10.47
C ILE A 10 14.07 -5.10 -9.85
N VAL A 11 13.64 -6.09 -9.08
CA VAL A 11 12.42 -6.00 -8.28
C VAL A 11 12.83 -5.63 -6.86
N ILE A 12 12.33 -4.51 -6.35
CA ILE A 12 12.56 -4.09 -4.96
C ILE A 12 11.24 -3.99 -4.22
N GLY A 13 11.19 -4.56 -3.03
CA GLY A 13 10.02 -4.48 -2.15
C GLY A 13 9.78 -5.75 -1.37
N SER A 14 8.55 -5.88 -0.87
CA SER A 14 8.19 -6.92 0.09
C SER A 14 6.78 -7.47 -0.15
N TRP A 15 6.35 -8.37 0.74
CA TRP A 15 5.04 -9.01 0.79
C TRP A 15 4.76 -9.96 -0.39
N ASN A 16 3.54 -10.48 -0.43
CA ASN A 16 3.10 -11.40 -1.50
C ASN A 16 3.05 -10.73 -2.89
N VAL A 17 2.86 -9.43 -2.94
CA VAL A 17 2.84 -8.69 -4.19
C VAL A 17 4.20 -8.68 -4.87
N ALA A 18 5.29 -8.58 -4.11
CA ALA A 18 6.65 -8.67 -4.65
C ALA A 18 6.91 -10.07 -5.24
N GLU A 19 6.44 -11.14 -4.57
CA GLU A 19 6.53 -12.49 -5.11
C GLU A 19 5.75 -12.63 -6.42
N GLY A 20 4.51 -12.12 -6.47
CA GLY A 20 3.67 -12.17 -7.67
C GLY A 20 4.32 -11.48 -8.88
N VAL A 21 4.88 -10.30 -8.66
CA VAL A 21 5.62 -9.53 -9.67
C VAL A 21 6.88 -10.28 -10.11
N LEU A 22 7.66 -10.80 -9.15
CA LEU A 22 8.90 -11.53 -9.44
C LEU A 22 8.65 -12.79 -10.28
N ARG A 23 7.55 -13.51 -10.04
CA ARG A 23 7.12 -14.66 -10.85
C ARG A 23 6.82 -14.27 -12.30
N ILE A 24 6.19 -13.12 -12.52
CA ILE A 24 5.93 -12.61 -13.88
C ILE A 24 7.24 -12.23 -14.55
N VAL A 25 8.12 -11.50 -13.86
CA VAL A 25 9.43 -11.09 -14.38
C VAL A 25 10.28 -12.31 -14.75
N GLU A 26 10.32 -13.34 -13.89
CA GLU A 26 11.05 -14.59 -14.17
C GLU A 26 10.51 -15.28 -15.44
N ARG A 27 9.21 -15.40 -15.57
CA ARG A 27 8.58 -16.01 -16.76
C ARG A 27 8.90 -15.23 -18.04
N LYS A 28 8.89 -13.89 -17.99
CA LYS A 28 9.20 -13.01 -19.12
C LYS A 28 10.68 -13.02 -19.53
N LYS A 29 11.58 -13.39 -18.63
CA LYS A 29 13.03 -13.49 -18.92
C LYS A 29 13.32 -14.32 -20.16
N LYS A 30 12.53 -15.37 -20.42
CA LYS A 30 12.73 -16.26 -21.60
C LYS A 30 12.49 -15.55 -22.92
N ASP A 31 11.62 -14.53 -22.91
CA ASP A 31 11.22 -13.78 -24.11
C ASP A 31 12.11 -12.57 -24.36
N TYR A 32 12.70 -11.97 -23.32
CA TYR A 32 13.35 -10.65 -23.36
C TYR A 32 14.84 -10.66 -23.03
N LEU A 33 15.39 -11.71 -22.47
CA LEU A 33 16.84 -11.91 -22.23
C LEU A 33 17.50 -10.83 -21.36
N TYR A 34 17.01 -10.62 -20.14
CA TYR A 34 17.61 -9.76 -19.12
C TYR A 34 18.04 -10.54 -17.88
N ASP A 35 18.94 -9.99 -17.09
CA ASP A 35 19.26 -10.50 -15.76
C ASP A 35 18.24 -10.00 -14.73
N ILE A 36 17.97 -10.81 -13.69
CA ILE A 36 17.04 -10.47 -12.62
C ILE A 36 17.82 -10.37 -11.30
N LEU A 37 17.52 -9.31 -10.55
CA LEU A 37 17.89 -9.16 -9.15
C LEU A 37 16.64 -8.88 -8.33
N TYR A 38 16.48 -9.56 -7.21
CA TYR A 38 15.48 -9.20 -6.22
C TYR A 38 16.12 -8.54 -5.00
N ILE A 39 15.57 -7.43 -4.54
CA ILE A 39 15.97 -6.73 -3.32
C ILE A 39 14.82 -6.76 -2.34
N ASP A 40 14.97 -7.51 -1.24
CA ASP A 40 14.04 -7.52 -0.13
C ASP A 40 14.40 -6.37 0.82
N ASN A 41 13.52 -5.39 0.90
CA ASN A 41 13.66 -4.27 1.83
C ASN A 41 12.51 -4.16 2.84
N GLY A 42 11.81 -5.26 3.08
CA GLY A 42 10.74 -5.34 4.07
C GLY A 42 11.25 -5.66 5.47
N ASP A 43 10.43 -5.33 6.48
CA ASP A 43 10.76 -5.53 7.90
C ASP A 43 10.67 -7.01 8.35
N ALA A 44 9.90 -7.84 7.62
CA ALA A 44 9.69 -9.23 7.99
C ALA A 44 10.92 -10.10 7.75
N LEU A 45 11.30 -10.93 8.74
CA LEU A 45 12.35 -11.94 8.58
C LEU A 45 12.03 -12.99 7.50
N TYR A 46 10.76 -13.08 7.12
CA TYR A 46 10.26 -14.06 6.19
C TYR A 46 9.76 -13.39 4.92
N SER A 47 10.45 -13.65 3.82
CA SER A 47 10.12 -13.11 2.51
C SER A 47 9.61 -14.22 1.57
N PRO A 48 8.33 -14.19 1.18
CA PRO A 48 7.80 -15.09 0.16
C PRO A 48 8.57 -14.96 -1.17
N ALA A 49 8.89 -13.72 -1.56
CA ALA A 49 9.64 -13.43 -2.79
C ALA A 49 11.08 -13.93 -2.72
N GLY A 50 11.77 -13.79 -1.58
CA GLY A 50 13.12 -14.33 -1.36
C GLY A 50 13.17 -15.84 -1.52
N ARG A 51 12.22 -16.56 -0.91
CA ARG A 51 12.14 -18.02 -1.09
C ARG A 51 11.83 -18.44 -2.52
N PHE A 52 11.00 -17.66 -3.21
CA PHE A 52 10.79 -17.92 -4.63
C PHE A 52 12.07 -17.70 -5.44
N ALA A 53 12.83 -16.62 -5.15
CA ALA A 53 14.11 -16.33 -5.78
C ALA A 53 15.11 -17.49 -5.59
N ASP A 54 15.26 -17.99 -4.34
CA ASP A 54 16.09 -19.17 -4.04
C ASP A 54 15.68 -20.39 -4.88
N LYS A 55 14.39 -20.67 -4.92
CA LYS A 55 13.85 -21.85 -5.62
C LYS A 55 14.16 -21.86 -7.11
N VAL A 56 14.18 -20.69 -7.75
CA VAL A 56 14.38 -20.56 -9.20
C VAL A 56 15.77 -20.04 -9.59
N GLY A 57 16.66 -19.84 -8.63
CA GLY A 57 18.03 -19.38 -8.85
C GLY A 57 18.14 -17.90 -9.26
N ILE A 58 17.22 -17.06 -8.82
CA ILE A 58 17.32 -15.60 -8.98
C ILE A 58 18.23 -15.05 -7.88
N ALA A 59 19.23 -14.25 -8.27
CA ALA A 59 20.04 -13.52 -7.31
C ALA A 59 19.17 -12.60 -6.46
N HIS A 60 19.33 -12.66 -5.14
CA HIS A 60 18.63 -11.75 -4.26
C HIS A 60 19.47 -11.31 -3.08
N ILE A 61 19.15 -10.12 -2.56
CA ILE A 61 19.77 -9.54 -1.37
C ILE A 61 18.68 -9.02 -0.45
N ARG A 62 18.98 -8.99 0.85
CA ARG A 62 18.17 -8.25 1.82
C ARG A 62 18.92 -6.99 2.22
N GLU A 63 18.30 -5.84 1.99
CA GLU A 63 18.88 -4.55 2.34
C GLU A 63 17.76 -3.55 2.72
N THR A 64 17.83 -3.04 3.92
CA THR A 64 16.84 -2.10 4.47
C THR A 64 17.41 -0.70 4.69
N GLU A 65 18.75 -0.59 4.72
CA GLU A 65 19.41 0.67 4.97
C GLU A 65 19.37 1.57 3.73
N HIS A 66 18.78 2.77 3.90
CA HIS A 66 18.57 3.73 2.82
C HIS A 66 19.87 4.10 2.10
N ASP A 67 20.94 4.37 2.85
CA ASP A 67 22.23 4.78 2.28
C ASP A 67 22.90 3.68 1.46
N ASN A 68 22.74 2.42 1.88
CA ASN A 68 23.27 1.27 1.14
C ASN A 68 22.52 1.07 -0.17
N LEU A 69 21.19 1.19 -0.14
CA LEU A 69 20.35 1.15 -1.35
C LEU A 69 20.70 2.29 -2.30
N THR A 70 20.91 3.50 -1.78
CA THR A 70 21.32 4.66 -2.58
C THR A 70 22.67 4.43 -3.25
N LYS A 71 23.66 3.91 -2.52
CA LYS A 71 24.98 3.55 -3.09
C LYS A 71 24.84 2.48 -4.17
N PHE A 72 24.03 1.46 -3.90
CA PHE A 72 23.78 0.38 -4.86
C PHE A 72 23.16 0.94 -6.17
N PHE A 73 22.05 1.67 -6.10
CA PHE A 73 21.41 2.23 -7.29
C PHE A 73 22.29 3.28 -8.00
N SER A 74 23.10 4.01 -7.24
CA SER A 74 24.07 4.95 -7.82
C SER A 74 25.15 4.26 -8.64
N SER A 75 25.53 3.03 -8.29
CA SER A 75 26.56 2.24 -8.96
C SER A 75 26.11 1.57 -10.26
N ILE A 76 24.81 1.56 -10.56
CA ILE A 76 24.29 0.95 -11.79
C ILE A 76 24.76 1.78 -12.99
N THR A 77 25.37 1.10 -13.97
CA THR A 77 25.85 1.69 -15.21
C THR A 77 25.16 1.14 -16.45
N GLU A 78 24.51 -0.01 -16.33
CA GLU A 78 23.80 -0.66 -17.42
C GLU A 78 22.32 -0.24 -17.46
N LYS A 79 21.69 -0.28 -18.63
CA LYS A 79 20.28 0.05 -18.77
C LYS A 79 19.42 -0.91 -17.97
N SER A 80 18.74 -0.39 -16.94
CA SER A 80 18.01 -1.18 -15.94
C SER A 80 16.58 -0.71 -15.77
N LEU A 81 15.66 -1.66 -15.64
CA LEU A 81 14.30 -1.44 -15.19
C LEU A 81 14.20 -1.80 -13.70
N ILE A 82 13.80 -0.85 -12.88
CA ILE A 82 13.52 -1.06 -11.46
C ILE A 82 12.01 -1.12 -11.26
N ILE A 83 11.53 -2.18 -10.61
CA ILE A 83 10.13 -2.39 -10.30
C ILE A 83 9.97 -2.29 -8.78
N SER A 84 9.39 -1.19 -8.33
CA SER A 84 9.13 -0.87 -6.93
C SER A 84 7.74 -1.38 -6.54
N VAL A 85 7.67 -2.28 -5.55
CA VAL A 85 6.41 -2.93 -5.18
C VAL A 85 6.37 -3.30 -3.70
N GLY A 86 5.52 -2.62 -2.92
CA GLY A 86 5.53 -2.76 -1.46
C GLY A 86 6.88 -2.32 -0.87
N ASN A 87 7.42 -1.28 -1.41
CA ASN A 87 8.77 -0.77 -1.17
C ASN A 87 8.75 0.37 -0.14
N TYR A 88 9.74 0.39 0.75
CA TYR A 88 9.94 1.44 1.76
C TYR A 88 11.01 2.46 1.38
N TYR A 89 11.85 2.15 0.38
CA TYR A 89 12.91 3.04 -0.08
C TYR A 89 12.35 4.12 -1.01
N LEU A 90 12.66 5.37 -0.72
CA LEU A 90 12.36 6.51 -1.58
C LEU A 90 13.57 6.78 -2.47
N PHE A 91 13.38 6.71 -3.78
CA PHE A 91 14.44 6.95 -4.76
C PHE A 91 14.82 8.43 -4.77
N PRO A 92 16.08 8.80 -4.44
CA PRO A 92 16.54 10.17 -4.56
C PRO A 92 16.51 10.66 -6.02
N LYS A 93 16.38 11.98 -6.19
CA LYS A 93 16.30 12.62 -7.50
C LYS A 93 17.44 12.23 -8.43
N GLU A 94 18.67 12.15 -7.91
CA GLU A 94 19.87 11.78 -8.68
C GLU A 94 19.84 10.35 -9.24
N ILE A 95 19.00 9.46 -8.68
CA ILE A 95 18.79 8.11 -9.22
C ILE A 95 17.67 8.13 -10.25
N VAL A 96 16.59 8.83 -9.97
CA VAL A 96 15.41 8.93 -10.84
C VAL A 96 15.76 9.60 -12.18
N GLU A 97 16.67 10.56 -12.16
CA GLU A 97 17.08 11.34 -13.36
C GLU A 97 18.20 10.65 -14.19
N LYS A 98 18.64 9.45 -13.83
CA LYS A 98 19.61 8.71 -14.66
C LYS A 98 18.95 8.21 -15.95
N GLU A 99 19.47 8.55 -17.11
CA GLU A 99 18.93 8.15 -18.42
C GLU A 99 18.86 6.64 -18.65
N HIS A 100 19.74 5.88 -18.00
CA HIS A 100 19.80 4.42 -18.13
C HIS A 100 19.00 3.68 -17.04
N ILE A 101 18.33 4.39 -16.14
CA ILE A 101 17.46 3.80 -15.11
C ILE A 101 16.02 4.19 -15.39
N VAL A 102 15.16 3.21 -15.52
CA VAL A 102 13.71 3.39 -15.58
C VAL A 102 13.11 2.78 -14.33
N ILE A 103 12.27 3.52 -13.63
CA ILE A 103 11.65 3.05 -12.39
C ILE A 103 10.14 3.10 -12.56
N ILE A 104 9.47 1.98 -12.29
CA ILE A 104 8.01 1.93 -12.17
C ILE A 104 7.63 1.55 -10.75
N ASN A 105 6.51 2.08 -10.27
CA ASN A 105 6.03 1.85 -8.92
C ASN A 105 4.57 1.40 -8.90
N PHE A 106 4.26 0.50 -7.99
CA PHE A 106 2.91 0.13 -7.60
C PHE A 106 2.42 1.03 -6.48
N HIS A 107 1.30 1.71 -6.72
CA HIS A 107 0.58 2.48 -5.71
C HIS A 107 -0.84 1.95 -5.52
N ASN A 108 -1.28 1.82 -4.26
CA ASN A 108 -2.56 1.21 -3.90
C ASN A 108 -3.72 2.23 -3.84
N ALA A 109 -3.80 3.10 -4.84
CA ALA A 109 -4.92 4.01 -5.11
C ALA A 109 -5.04 4.31 -6.61
N ILE A 110 -6.13 4.94 -6.99
CA ILE A 110 -6.31 5.54 -8.32
C ILE A 110 -5.70 6.94 -8.29
N LEU A 111 -4.45 7.05 -8.73
CA LEU A 111 -3.77 8.34 -8.84
C LEU A 111 -4.51 9.27 -9.84
N PRO A 112 -4.55 10.57 -9.58
CA PRO A 112 -3.79 11.35 -8.61
C PRO A 112 -4.37 11.39 -7.19
N ASN A 113 -5.42 10.62 -6.88
CA ASN A 113 -6.02 10.59 -5.56
C ASN A 113 -5.16 9.77 -4.57
N TYR A 114 -5.13 10.18 -3.30
CA TYR A 114 -4.47 9.49 -2.19
C TYR A 114 -2.99 9.14 -2.43
N PRO A 115 -2.14 10.10 -2.87
CA PRO A 115 -0.71 9.87 -3.01
C PRO A 115 -0.02 9.72 -1.66
N GLY A 116 1.08 9.01 -1.61
CA GLY A 116 1.86 8.76 -0.40
C GLY A 116 1.48 7.47 0.31
N ARG A 117 1.25 7.51 1.61
CA ARG A 117 1.06 6.32 2.44
C ARG A 117 -0.40 6.08 2.82
N ASN A 118 -0.69 4.80 3.15
CA ASN A 118 -1.96 4.40 3.75
C ASN A 118 -3.20 4.75 2.92
N ALA A 119 -3.11 4.73 1.59
CA ALA A 119 -4.19 5.13 0.69
C ALA A 119 -5.51 4.38 0.94
N ALA A 120 -5.46 3.06 1.25
CA ALA A 120 -6.64 2.27 1.60
C ALA A 120 -7.35 2.81 2.86
N THR A 121 -6.57 3.22 3.89
CA THR A 121 -7.10 3.87 5.09
C THR A 121 -7.89 5.11 4.72
N TRP A 122 -7.31 5.99 3.92
CA TRP A 122 -7.95 7.25 3.56
C TRP A 122 -9.17 7.05 2.66
N ALA A 123 -9.12 6.13 1.71
CA ALA A 123 -10.28 5.81 0.86
C ALA A 123 -11.48 5.32 1.69
N ILE A 124 -11.27 4.39 2.64
CA ILE A 124 -12.33 3.92 3.54
C ILE A 124 -12.84 5.05 4.45
N TYR A 125 -11.93 5.82 5.06
CA TYR A 125 -12.31 6.90 5.97
C TYR A 125 -13.13 7.99 5.27
N MET A 126 -12.74 8.40 4.07
CA MET A 126 -13.47 9.38 3.26
C MET A 126 -14.81 8.83 2.73
N GLY A 127 -15.02 7.52 2.81
CA GLY A 127 -16.28 6.88 2.41
C GLY A 127 -16.38 6.64 0.92
N GLU A 128 -15.22 6.50 0.26
CA GLU A 128 -15.16 6.13 -1.15
C GLU A 128 -15.92 4.81 -1.40
N LYS A 129 -16.52 4.72 -2.57
CA LYS A 129 -17.21 3.50 -3.02
C LYS A 129 -16.35 2.70 -3.98
N THR A 130 -15.39 3.36 -4.61
CA THR A 130 -14.50 2.78 -5.61
C THR A 130 -13.10 3.29 -5.33
N THR A 131 -12.14 2.41 -5.44
CA THR A 131 -10.71 2.71 -5.42
C THR A 131 -10.01 1.80 -6.43
N GLY A 132 -8.74 1.53 -6.27
CA GLY A 132 -8.03 0.61 -7.14
C GLY A 132 -6.53 0.66 -6.92
N ILE A 133 -5.81 0.44 -8.00
CA ILE A 133 -4.35 0.47 -8.02
C ILE A 133 -3.85 1.30 -9.22
N THR A 134 -2.63 1.76 -9.10
CA THR A 134 -1.92 2.43 -10.20
C THR A 134 -0.50 1.86 -10.32
N TRP A 135 -0.13 1.50 -11.55
CA TRP A 135 1.26 1.36 -11.96
C TRP A 135 1.67 2.63 -12.68
N HIS A 136 2.73 3.28 -12.24
CA HIS A 136 3.20 4.56 -12.79
C HIS A 136 4.73 4.60 -12.86
N TYR A 137 5.27 5.46 -13.70
CA TYR A 137 6.68 5.79 -13.66
C TYR A 137 6.99 6.61 -12.40
N VAL A 138 8.17 6.37 -11.82
CA VAL A 138 8.65 7.21 -10.71
C VAL A 138 9.28 8.47 -11.27
N SER A 139 8.89 9.61 -10.71
CA SER A 139 9.44 10.93 -10.95
C SER A 139 10.07 11.47 -9.66
N SER A 140 10.54 12.69 -9.66
CA SER A 140 11.18 13.31 -8.49
C SER A 140 10.20 13.69 -7.37
N GLY A 141 8.90 13.69 -7.65
CA GLY A 141 7.86 13.93 -6.66
C GLY A 141 7.24 12.64 -6.12
N ILE A 142 6.30 12.78 -5.18
CA ILE A 142 5.63 11.63 -4.56
C ILE A 142 4.42 11.22 -5.39
N ASP A 143 4.45 10.03 -5.97
CA ASP A 143 3.39 9.39 -6.75
C ASP A 143 2.80 10.32 -7.84
N ASP A 144 3.65 11.10 -8.50
CA ASP A 144 3.25 12.11 -9.49
C ASP A 144 3.69 11.78 -10.92
N GLY A 145 4.39 10.68 -11.12
CA GLY A 145 4.84 10.24 -12.43
C GLY A 145 3.72 9.75 -13.35
N ALA A 146 4.00 9.63 -14.64
CA ALA A 146 3.03 9.25 -15.65
C ALA A 146 2.45 7.85 -15.40
N ILE A 147 1.13 7.73 -15.48
CA ILE A 147 0.35 6.50 -15.25
C ILE A 147 0.53 5.55 -16.43
N ILE A 148 0.86 4.29 -16.13
CA ILE A 148 1.01 3.20 -17.10
C ILE A 148 -0.26 2.36 -17.17
N ASN A 149 -0.81 1.99 -16.00
CA ASN A 149 -2.01 1.16 -15.89
C ASN A 149 -2.75 1.48 -14.59
N GLN A 150 -4.08 1.41 -14.64
CA GLN A 150 -4.94 1.48 -13.45
C GLN A 150 -5.98 0.36 -13.51
N GLU A 151 -6.24 -0.26 -12.36
CA GLU A 151 -7.30 -1.24 -12.18
C GLU A 151 -8.18 -0.78 -11.02
N PHE A 152 -9.49 -0.87 -11.20
CA PHE A 152 -10.46 -0.40 -10.22
C PHE A 152 -11.01 -1.56 -9.38
N CYS A 153 -11.37 -1.29 -8.13
CA CYS A 153 -12.13 -2.20 -7.28
C CYS A 153 -13.18 -1.43 -6.47
N GLN A 154 -14.24 -2.12 -6.10
CA GLN A 154 -15.27 -1.58 -5.20
C GLN A 154 -14.80 -1.65 -3.75
N ILE A 155 -15.28 -0.75 -2.92
CA ILE A 155 -15.10 -0.81 -1.46
C ILE A 155 -16.46 -1.17 -0.86
N ASP A 156 -16.54 -2.36 -0.27
CA ASP A 156 -17.72 -2.80 0.44
C ASP A 156 -17.97 -1.96 1.71
N GLY A 157 -19.24 -1.78 2.06
CA GLY A 157 -19.65 -1.00 3.22
C GLY A 157 -19.06 -1.49 4.55
N ASP A 158 -18.71 -2.77 4.64
CA ASP A 158 -18.16 -3.41 5.84
C ASP A 158 -16.66 -3.78 5.69
N GLU A 159 -16.07 -3.51 4.55
CA GLU A 159 -14.67 -3.84 4.25
C GLU A 159 -13.70 -3.06 5.14
N LYS A 160 -12.71 -3.76 5.66
CA LYS A 160 -11.63 -3.22 6.50
C LYS A 160 -10.38 -2.96 5.69
N ALA A 161 -9.50 -2.09 6.18
CA ALA A 161 -8.29 -1.71 5.46
C ALA A 161 -7.43 -2.92 5.04
N TYR A 162 -7.26 -3.93 5.90
CA TYR A 162 -6.47 -5.12 5.54
C TYR A 162 -7.08 -5.92 4.38
N GLN A 163 -8.41 -5.98 4.28
CA GLN A 163 -9.12 -6.68 3.21
C GLN A 163 -8.92 -5.94 1.89
N LEU A 164 -9.18 -4.62 1.89
CA LEU A 164 -8.98 -3.76 0.74
C LEU A 164 -7.54 -3.83 0.22
N VAL A 165 -6.54 -3.71 1.10
CA VAL A 165 -5.12 -3.84 0.72
C VAL A 165 -4.82 -5.21 0.12
N SER A 166 -5.39 -6.30 0.70
CA SER A 166 -5.21 -7.65 0.15
C SER A 166 -5.77 -7.77 -1.28
N ASP A 167 -6.93 -7.17 -1.54
CA ASP A 167 -7.55 -7.22 -2.88
C ASP A 167 -6.81 -6.30 -3.87
N GLN A 168 -6.38 -5.13 -3.43
CA GLN A 168 -5.50 -4.25 -4.22
C GLN A 168 -4.19 -4.94 -4.61
N MET A 169 -3.56 -5.72 -3.72
CA MET A 169 -2.37 -6.51 -4.05
C MET A 169 -2.65 -7.56 -5.14
N LYS A 170 -3.79 -8.24 -5.08
CA LYS A 170 -4.17 -9.24 -6.11
C LYS A 170 -4.37 -8.59 -7.48
N ILE A 171 -5.16 -7.52 -7.54
CA ILE A 171 -5.42 -6.83 -8.81
C ILE A 171 -4.19 -6.12 -9.36
N SER A 172 -3.24 -5.70 -8.50
CA SER A 172 -1.98 -5.10 -8.95
C SER A 172 -1.12 -6.07 -9.75
N ILE A 173 -1.09 -7.34 -9.37
CA ILE A 173 -0.36 -8.38 -10.10
C ILE A 173 -0.97 -8.56 -11.50
N CYS A 174 -2.31 -8.59 -11.59
CA CYS A 174 -3.00 -8.65 -12.88
C CYS A 174 -2.73 -7.39 -13.73
N GLY A 175 -2.77 -6.20 -13.11
CA GLY A 175 -2.46 -4.94 -13.78
C GLY A 175 -1.01 -4.87 -14.27
N PHE A 176 -0.06 -5.38 -13.47
CA PHE A 176 1.34 -5.50 -13.87
C PHE A 176 1.50 -6.40 -15.10
N GLU A 177 0.87 -7.55 -15.10
CA GLU A 177 0.96 -8.48 -16.24
C GLU A 177 0.44 -7.87 -17.55
N LYS A 178 -0.59 -7.01 -17.47
CA LYS A 178 -1.14 -6.33 -18.65
C LYS A 178 -0.20 -5.29 -19.24
N CYS A 179 0.68 -4.68 -18.46
CA CYS A 179 1.50 -3.54 -18.92
C CYS A 179 3.00 -3.86 -19.07
N ILE A 180 3.53 -4.89 -18.42
CA ILE A 180 4.98 -5.12 -18.35
C ILE A 180 5.64 -5.32 -19.71
N ASP A 181 4.99 -6.00 -20.64
CA ASP A 181 5.55 -6.19 -21.99
C ASP A 181 5.76 -4.86 -22.71
N LEU A 182 4.82 -3.94 -22.58
CA LEU A 182 4.93 -2.61 -23.18
C LEU A 182 6.00 -1.77 -22.49
N VAL A 183 6.20 -1.93 -21.19
CA VAL A 183 7.28 -1.28 -20.43
C VAL A 183 8.63 -1.83 -20.89
N LEU A 184 8.78 -3.17 -20.97
CA LEU A 184 10.01 -3.81 -21.44
C LEU A 184 10.39 -3.42 -22.87
N LEU A 185 9.42 -3.15 -23.72
CA LEU A 185 9.60 -2.68 -25.08
C LEU A 185 9.74 -1.15 -25.21
N GLU A 186 9.64 -0.41 -24.10
CA GLU A 186 9.61 1.06 -24.08
C GLU A 186 8.47 1.66 -24.96
N LYS A 187 7.35 0.94 -25.06
CA LYS A 187 6.17 1.28 -25.85
C LYS A 187 4.91 1.51 -25.00
N ALA A 188 5.06 1.60 -23.68
CA ALA A 188 3.94 1.86 -22.79
C ALA A 188 3.30 3.22 -23.15
N LYS A 189 2.00 3.18 -23.41
CA LYS A 189 1.21 4.41 -23.50
C LYS A 189 0.95 4.90 -22.08
N VAL A 190 1.21 6.17 -21.85
CA VAL A 190 1.09 6.77 -20.53
C VAL A 190 0.10 7.90 -20.51
N THR A 191 -0.50 8.12 -19.36
CA THR A 191 -1.33 9.29 -19.07
C THR A 191 -0.62 10.16 -18.06
N ASN A 192 -0.35 11.40 -18.37
CA ASN A 192 0.18 12.35 -17.40
C ASN A 192 -0.89 12.65 -16.35
N GLN A 193 -0.47 12.77 -15.11
CA GLN A 193 -1.38 13.14 -14.03
C GLN A 193 -1.66 14.65 -14.09
N ASP A 194 -2.92 15.01 -13.95
CA ASP A 194 -3.31 16.42 -13.71
C ASP A 194 -3.21 16.66 -12.20
N ILE A 195 -2.12 17.29 -11.80
CA ILE A 195 -1.77 17.46 -10.39
C ILE A 195 -1.95 18.92 -10.00
N GLU A 196 -2.94 19.16 -9.17
CA GLU A 196 -3.10 20.46 -8.52
C GLU A 196 -1.97 20.70 -7.51
N SER A 197 -1.46 21.92 -7.43
CA SER A 197 -0.42 22.32 -6.47
C SER A 197 -0.87 22.16 -5.00
N SER A 198 -2.18 22.13 -4.77
CA SER A 198 -2.81 21.92 -3.46
C SER A 198 -3.05 20.45 -3.10
N ARG A 199 -2.63 19.50 -3.96
CA ARG A 199 -2.83 18.07 -3.72
C ARG A 199 -2.27 17.64 -2.38
N LYS A 200 -3.12 17.08 -1.50
CA LYS A 200 -2.66 16.53 -0.24
C LYS A 200 -1.84 15.25 -0.47
N ILE A 201 -0.64 15.21 0.10
CA ILE A 201 0.18 13.98 0.23
C ILE A 201 -0.05 13.43 1.63
N TYR A 202 -0.23 12.11 1.73
CA TYR A 202 -0.46 11.42 3.00
C TYR A 202 0.82 10.76 3.50
N TYR A 203 1.14 10.96 4.78
CA TYR A 203 2.37 10.43 5.40
C TYR A 203 2.08 9.21 6.28
N SER A 204 3.11 8.45 6.61
CA SER A 204 3.00 7.19 7.34
C SER A 204 2.46 7.33 8.77
N ASP A 205 2.72 8.45 9.42
CA ASP A 205 2.30 8.79 10.77
C ASP A 205 0.91 9.46 10.83
N GLU A 206 0.35 9.82 9.69
CA GLU A 206 -0.99 10.41 9.64
C GLU A 206 -2.08 9.35 9.80
N ILE A 207 -2.90 9.51 10.82
CA ILE A 207 -4.06 8.67 11.12
C ILE A 207 -5.33 9.53 11.05
N PRO A 208 -6.43 9.06 10.41
CA PRO A 208 -7.69 9.78 10.44
C PRO A 208 -8.09 10.17 11.87
N GLN A 209 -8.37 11.45 12.10
CA GLN A 209 -8.70 12.02 13.41
C GLN A 209 -7.70 11.65 14.55
N ASN A 210 -6.43 11.37 14.23
CA ASN A 210 -5.43 10.86 15.18
C ASN A 210 -5.89 9.58 15.92
N GLY A 211 -6.76 8.78 15.28
CA GLY A 211 -7.36 7.59 15.89
C GLY A 211 -8.39 7.88 16.98
N LEU A 212 -8.84 9.13 17.14
CA LEU A 212 -9.79 9.55 18.18
C LEU A 212 -11.18 9.78 17.61
N PHE A 213 -12.21 9.43 18.37
CA PHE A 213 -13.61 9.78 18.05
C PHE A 213 -14.39 10.14 19.31
N SER A 214 -15.52 10.86 19.12
CA SER A 214 -16.52 11.07 20.16
C SER A 214 -17.65 10.05 20.03
N ILE A 215 -18.13 9.52 21.13
CA ILE A 215 -19.33 8.65 21.14
C ILE A 215 -20.60 9.37 20.69
N HIS A 216 -20.58 10.70 20.59
CA HIS A 216 -21.65 11.55 20.07
C HIS A 216 -21.51 11.84 18.57
N ASP A 217 -20.43 11.40 17.94
CA ASP A 217 -20.28 11.50 16.49
C ASP A 217 -21.28 10.58 15.78
N ASN A 218 -21.52 10.86 14.49
CA ASN A 218 -22.35 9.98 13.66
C ASN A 218 -21.76 8.55 13.62
N PRO A 219 -22.57 7.51 13.95
CA PRO A 219 -22.11 6.12 13.97
C PRO A 219 -21.46 5.65 12.66
N ASP A 220 -21.93 6.13 11.50
CA ASP A 220 -21.33 5.81 10.22
C ASP A 220 -19.90 6.36 10.09
N LYS A 221 -19.65 7.57 10.62
CA LYS A 221 -18.32 8.18 10.65
C LYS A 221 -17.39 7.41 11.58
N ILE A 222 -17.88 7.05 12.78
CA ILE A 222 -17.11 6.22 13.72
C ILE A 222 -16.78 4.88 13.09
N TYR A 223 -17.75 4.24 12.45
CA TYR A 223 -17.55 2.94 11.81
C TYR A 223 -16.53 3.01 10.67
N ARG A 224 -16.56 4.05 9.84
CA ARG A 224 -15.53 4.29 8.81
C ARG A 224 -14.15 4.46 9.43
N LEU A 225 -14.00 5.23 10.51
CA LEU A 225 -12.73 5.37 11.22
C LEU A 225 -12.22 4.01 11.70
N LEU A 226 -13.06 3.23 12.38
CA LEU A 226 -12.67 1.93 12.91
C LEU A 226 -12.19 0.97 11.81
N ARG A 227 -12.94 0.90 10.68
CA ARG A 227 -12.57 0.04 9.55
C ARG A 227 -11.31 0.51 8.84
N SER A 228 -11.12 1.82 8.71
CA SER A 228 -10.01 2.42 7.97
C SER A 228 -8.65 2.18 8.62
N ILE A 229 -8.61 1.98 9.94
CA ILE A 229 -7.37 1.70 10.67
C ILE A 229 -7.26 0.22 11.10
N ASP A 230 -8.21 -0.62 10.70
CA ASP A 230 -8.21 -2.06 11.02
C ASP A 230 -7.39 -2.85 9.99
N TYR A 231 -6.14 -3.09 10.34
CA TYR A 231 -5.21 -3.93 9.57
C TYR A 231 -5.13 -5.38 10.09
N GLY A 232 -6.13 -5.81 10.87
CA GLY A 232 -6.20 -7.16 11.38
C GLY A 232 -5.05 -7.46 12.36
N LYS A 233 -4.25 -8.50 12.05
CA LYS A 233 -3.10 -8.88 12.88
C LYS A 233 -1.85 -8.01 12.63
N ALA A 234 -1.80 -7.30 11.52
CA ALA A 234 -0.72 -6.35 11.25
C ALA A 234 -1.03 -5.05 11.99
N SER A 235 -0.29 -4.75 13.06
CA SER A 235 -0.46 -3.55 13.87
C SER A 235 0.15 -2.33 13.16
N VAL A 236 -0.47 -1.90 12.05
CA VAL A 236 -0.02 -0.73 11.28
C VAL A 236 -0.31 0.57 12.05
N PHE A 237 -1.46 0.60 12.73
CA PHE A 237 -1.87 1.74 13.55
C PHE A 237 -2.21 1.29 14.97
N PRO A 238 -2.10 2.20 15.96
CA PRO A 238 -2.64 1.96 17.28
C PRO A 238 -4.17 1.80 17.23
N PRO A 239 -4.77 1.09 18.19
CA PRO A 239 -6.23 1.01 18.31
C PRO A 239 -6.88 2.39 18.43
N ALA A 240 -8.08 2.53 17.87
CA ALA A 240 -8.88 3.73 18.05
C ALA A 240 -9.20 3.99 19.53
N LYS A 241 -9.32 5.26 19.90
CA LYS A 241 -9.59 5.70 21.27
C LYS A 241 -10.76 6.68 21.32
N PHE A 242 -11.39 6.76 22.47
CA PHE A 242 -12.46 7.72 22.76
C PHE A 242 -12.53 8.03 24.24
N ILE A 243 -13.25 9.08 24.63
CA ILE A 243 -13.45 9.47 26.03
C ILE A 243 -14.89 9.14 26.44
N ILE A 244 -15.04 8.45 27.57
CA ILE A 244 -16.31 8.23 28.26
C ILE A 244 -16.10 8.42 29.76
N ASP A 245 -17.03 9.11 30.43
CA ASP A 245 -16.95 9.45 31.86
C ASP A 245 -15.59 10.11 32.24
N GLY A 246 -15.09 11.00 31.38
CA GLY A 246 -13.83 11.69 31.57
C GLY A 246 -12.57 10.84 31.46
N LYS A 247 -12.71 9.58 31.06
CA LYS A 247 -11.59 8.64 30.95
C LYS A 247 -11.36 8.17 29.52
N LEU A 248 -10.09 8.10 29.12
CA LEU A 248 -9.70 7.58 27.82
C LEU A 248 -9.90 6.05 27.78
N ARG A 249 -10.48 5.58 26.69
CA ARG A 249 -10.77 4.16 26.44
C ARG A 249 -10.18 3.75 25.10
N GLU A 250 -9.75 2.51 25.03
CA GLU A 250 -9.19 1.91 23.82
C GLU A 250 -10.14 0.86 23.25
N VAL A 251 -10.39 0.91 21.95
CA VAL A 251 -11.24 -0.07 21.26
C VAL A 251 -10.50 -1.41 21.14
N ILE A 252 -11.13 -2.49 21.63
CA ILE A 252 -10.63 -3.85 21.47
C ILE A 252 -11.26 -4.52 20.25
N ARG A 253 -12.57 -4.30 20.05
CA ARG A 253 -13.37 -4.97 19.02
C ARG A 253 -14.62 -4.17 18.71
N TYR A 254 -15.05 -4.26 17.48
CA TYR A 254 -16.33 -3.66 17.06
C TYR A 254 -17.07 -4.61 16.09
N ARG A 255 -18.38 -4.45 16.00
CA ARG A 255 -19.23 -5.20 15.05
C ARG A 255 -20.56 -4.49 14.84
N ILE A 256 -21.23 -4.79 13.73
CA ILE A 256 -22.64 -4.38 13.50
C ILE A 256 -23.57 -5.49 13.97
N CYS A 257 -24.67 -5.12 14.61
CA CYS A 257 -25.72 -6.03 15.09
C CYS A 257 -27.12 -5.48 14.78
N GLN A 258 -28.09 -6.37 14.76
CA GLN A 258 -29.52 -5.99 14.58
C GLN A 258 -30.11 -5.45 15.88
N GLU A 259 -29.60 -5.90 17.04
CA GLU A 259 -30.15 -5.57 18.35
C GLU A 259 -29.15 -4.78 19.20
N ASP A 260 -29.69 -3.95 20.06
CA ASP A 260 -28.92 -3.26 21.10
C ASP A 260 -28.34 -4.28 22.08
N ALA A 261 -27.14 -4.00 22.58
CA ALA A 261 -26.50 -4.82 23.57
C ALA A 261 -26.01 -3.97 24.75
N LYS A 262 -26.54 -4.28 25.93
CA LYS A 262 -26.09 -3.70 27.20
C LYS A 262 -25.15 -4.69 27.89
N ALA A 263 -23.86 -4.37 27.92
CA ALA A 263 -22.86 -5.16 28.62
C ALA A 263 -21.76 -4.26 29.17
N ASN A 264 -21.06 -4.73 30.20
CA ASN A 264 -19.92 -4.00 30.74
C ASN A 264 -18.84 -3.81 29.67
N ASN A 265 -18.30 -2.60 29.59
CA ASN A 265 -17.28 -2.19 28.62
C ASN A 265 -17.72 -2.36 27.14
N VAL A 266 -19.01 -2.15 26.88
CA VAL A 266 -19.58 -2.10 25.51
C VAL A 266 -20.36 -0.80 25.34
N ILE A 267 -20.09 -0.11 24.25
CA ILE A 267 -20.91 0.99 23.76
C ILE A 267 -21.75 0.48 22.62
N SER A 268 -23.02 0.90 22.58
CA SER A 268 -23.95 0.62 21.51
C SER A 268 -24.42 1.92 20.89
N LEU A 269 -24.14 2.10 19.60
CA LEU A 269 -24.49 3.29 18.84
C LEU A 269 -25.46 2.92 17.71
N LYS A 270 -26.62 3.56 17.65
CA LYS A 270 -27.67 3.25 16.69
C LYS A 270 -27.42 3.96 15.35
N PHE A 271 -27.35 3.19 14.26
CA PHE A 271 -27.35 3.73 12.90
C PHE A 271 -28.73 4.21 12.46
N GLY A 272 -28.78 5.07 11.46
CA GLY A 272 -30.04 5.56 10.88
C GLY A 272 -30.90 4.45 10.27
N ASN A 273 -30.34 3.33 9.86
CA ASN A 273 -31.04 2.15 9.32
C ASN A 273 -31.55 1.18 10.41
N GLY A 274 -31.45 1.55 11.69
CA GLY A 274 -31.94 0.77 12.82
C GLY A 274 -30.98 -0.29 13.37
N LYS A 275 -29.87 -0.58 12.70
CA LYS A 275 -28.80 -1.44 13.21
C LYS A 275 -27.98 -0.73 14.30
N TYR A 276 -27.13 -1.46 14.98
CA TYR A 276 -26.28 -0.96 16.06
C TYR A 276 -24.82 -1.27 15.81
N LEU A 277 -23.95 -0.28 16.04
CA LEU A 277 -22.51 -0.44 16.15
C LEU A 277 -22.16 -0.76 17.59
N LEU A 278 -21.73 -1.98 17.86
CA LEU A 278 -21.27 -2.38 19.18
C LEU A 278 -19.74 -2.26 19.24
N ILE A 279 -19.24 -1.51 20.22
CA ILE A 279 -17.81 -1.26 20.42
C ILE A 279 -17.45 -1.77 21.82
N ARG A 280 -16.63 -2.81 21.89
CA ARG A 280 -16.02 -3.29 23.12
C ARG A 280 -14.70 -2.56 23.36
N TYR A 281 -14.46 -2.14 24.59
CA TYR A 281 -13.30 -1.34 24.97
C TYR A 281 -12.64 -1.83 26.26
N LYS A 282 -11.39 -1.42 26.48
CA LYS A 282 -10.67 -1.53 27.75
C LYS A 282 -10.27 -0.13 28.25
N ASN A 283 -9.90 -0.06 29.53
CA ASN A 283 -9.22 1.14 30.02
C ASN A 283 -7.89 1.22 29.23
N SER A 284 -7.57 2.38 28.69
CA SER A 284 -6.19 2.62 28.31
C SER A 284 -5.37 2.52 29.60
N GLU A 285 -4.34 1.71 29.59
CA GLU A 285 -3.40 1.68 30.71
C GLU A 285 -2.93 3.11 30.93
N GLU A 286 -3.05 3.61 32.16
CA GLU A 286 -2.35 4.81 32.55
C GLU A 286 -0.87 4.48 32.33
N GLU A 287 -0.21 5.16 31.39
CA GLU A 287 1.24 5.13 31.34
C GLU A 287 1.70 5.61 32.70
N SER A 288 2.15 4.66 33.53
CA SER A 288 2.85 4.96 34.76
C SER A 288 4.15 5.68 34.35
N TYR A 289 4.12 6.99 34.52
CA TYR A 289 5.30 7.85 34.42
C TYR A 289 6.38 7.45 35.44
#